data_cece856361af435ecb17c88eb9b44ce2
#
_entry.id   cece856361af435ecb17c88eb9b44ce2
#
_cell.length_a   1.000
_cell.length_b   1.000
_cell.length_c   1.000
_cell.angle_alpha   90.00
_cell.angle_beta   90.00
_cell.angle_gamma   90.00
#
_symmetry.space_group_name_H-M   'P 1'
#
loop_
_entity.id
_entity.type
_entity.pdbx_description
1 polymer ?
#
loop_
_entity_poly.entity_id
_entity_poly.type
_entity_poly.pdbx_seq_one_letter_code
_entity_poly.pdbx_strand_id
1 'polypeptide(L)'
;QVVRTDRIEMDVDDSSTEIPELIGRQLADIDFLLPNDDDLTYCLIELDAGSLQFLLDNIDKFADPMARTLCWSTAWEMTRAGTMRARDFIQLVARGMQAETELAVLERIVLQASSALKNYADPRWAAQSTLLADALLDGARSSDAQRSIICTQALAKIRLHDSARDYLRGVLESSEDAGLRWSALAALAACLLYTSDA
;
A
#
# COMPACT_ATOMS: atom_id res chain seq x y z
N GLN A 1 12.21 -14.15 4.81
CA GLN A 1 12.74 -13.17 3.88
C GLN A 1 12.54 -13.69 2.46
N VAL A 2 11.96 -12.86 1.58
CA VAL A 2 11.80 -13.16 0.15
C VAL A 2 13.03 -12.63 -0.58
N VAL A 3 13.66 -13.51 -1.36
CA VAL A 3 14.88 -13.20 -2.12
C VAL A 3 14.74 -13.75 -3.54
N ARG A 4 15.37 -13.10 -4.49
CA ARG A 4 15.45 -13.58 -5.87
C ARG A 4 16.36 -14.81 -5.94
N THR A 5 15.85 -15.91 -6.46
CA THR A 5 16.59 -17.17 -6.66
C THR A 5 17.07 -17.34 -8.09
N ASP A 6 16.27 -16.85 -9.04
CA ASP A 6 16.55 -16.96 -10.46
C ASP A 6 16.29 -15.62 -11.17
N ARG A 7 16.97 -15.37 -12.27
CA ARG A 7 16.75 -14.26 -13.17
C ARG A 7 16.86 -14.77 -14.62
N ILE A 8 15.85 -14.43 -15.41
CA ILE A 8 15.78 -14.76 -16.82
C ILE A 8 15.62 -13.46 -17.60
N GLU A 9 16.47 -13.24 -18.59
CA GLU A 9 16.37 -12.10 -19.51
C GLU A 9 15.87 -12.61 -20.85
N MET A 10 14.86 -11.93 -21.39
CA MET A 10 14.25 -12.33 -22.65
C MET A 10 13.61 -11.13 -23.35
N ASP A 11 13.53 -11.19 -24.66
CA ASP A 11 12.74 -10.28 -25.45
C ASP A 11 11.29 -10.80 -25.51
N VAL A 12 10.32 -9.90 -25.35
CA VAL A 12 8.90 -10.19 -25.48
C VAL A 12 8.42 -9.58 -26.78
N ASP A 13 8.28 -10.41 -27.80
CA ASP A 13 8.02 -9.95 -29.18
C ASP A 13 6.59 -10.15 -29.63
N ASP A 14 5.79 -10.95 -28.90
CA ASP A 14 4.46 -11.36 -29.35
C ASP A 14 3.45 -11.39 -28.19
N SER A 15 2.22 -11.73 -28.53
CA SER A 15 1.12 -11.91 -27.56
C SER A 15 1.35 -13.04 -26.54
N SER A 16 2.25 -13.95 -26.84
CA SER A 16 2.67 -15.05 -25.97
C SER A 16 4.13 -15.40 -26.27
N THR A 17 4.96 -15.34 -25.26
CA THR A 17 6.38 -15.68 -25.35
C THR A 17 6.67 -16.82 -24.38
N GLU A 18 7.19 -17.94 -24.89
CA GLU A 18 7.63 -19.06 -24.05
C GLU A 18 8.90 -18.68 -23.29
N ILE A 19 9.03 -19.18 -22.06
CA ILE A 19 10.23 -19.05 -21.24
C ILE A 19 10.90 -20.42 -21.17
N PRO A 20 11.89 -20.70 -22.04
CA PRO A 20 12.47 -22.06 -22.15
C PRO A 20 13.05 -22.56 -20.82
N GLU A 21 13.61 -21.68 -20.01
CA GLU A 21 14.22 -21.98 -18.71
C GLU A 21 13.20 -22.47 -17.66
N LEU A 22 11.92 -22.19 -17.89
CA LEU A 22 10.83 -22.64 -17.01
C LEU A 22 10.16 -23.93 -17.51
N ILE A 23 10.47 -24.39 -18.73
CA ILE A 23 9.86 -25.62 -19.28
C ILE A 23 10.25 -26.80 -18.39
N GLY A 24 9.24 -27.53 -17.93
CA GLY A 24 9.41 -28.69 -17.05
C GLY A 24 9.57 -28.39 -15.57
N ARG A 25 9.64 -27.12 -15.16
CA ARG A 25 9.53 -26.76 -13.74
C ARG A 25 8.08 -26.94 -13.26
N GLN A 26 7.92 -27.41 -12.04
CA GLN A 26 6.61 -27.47 -11.40
C GLN A 26 6.23 -26.06 -10.92
N LEU A 27 5.01 -25.61 -11.22
CA LEU A 27 4.51 -24.33 -10.71
C LEU A 27 4.53 -24.27 -9.17
N ALA A 28 4.41 -25.43 -8.52
CA ALA A 28 4.50 -25.54 -7.06
C ALA A 28 5.89 -25.20 -6.51
N ASP A 29 6.92 -25.19 -7.34
CA ASP A 29 8.30 -24.86 -6.94
C ASP A 29 8.62 -23.36 -7.15
N ILE A 30 7.65 -22.58 -7.67
CA ILE A 30 7.78 -21.14 -7.91
C ILE A 30 6.82 -20.43 -6.99
N ASP A 31 7.34 -19.80 -5.94
CA ASP A 31 6.54 -19.04 -5.00
C ASP A 31 6.02 -17.74 -5.61
N PHE A 32 6.84 -17.06 -6.40
CA PHE A 32 6.54 -15.74 -6.94
C PHE A 32 7.30 -15.48 -8.25
N LEU A 33 6.60 -14.98 -9.25
CA LEU A 33 7.17 -14.52 -10.50
C LEU A 33 6.98 -13.01 -10.64
N LEU A 34 8.07 -12.26 -10.71
CA LEU A 34 8.07 -10.82 -10.94
C LEU A 34 8.53 -10.52 -12.37
N PRO A 35 7.63 -10.19 -13.29
CA PRO A 35 8.01 -9.69 -14.61
C PRO A 35 8.67 -8.31 -14.49
N ASN A 36 9.55 -8.00 -15.45
CA ASN A 36 10.27 -6.72 -15.51
C ASN A 36 11.05 -6.38 -14.24
N ASP A 37 11.63 -7.39 -13.59
CA ASP A 37 12.53 -7.19 -12.46
C ASP A 37 13.66 -6.21 -12.86
N ASP A 38 14.08 -5.35 -11.93
CA ASP A 38 15.00 -4.23 -12.18
C ASP A 38 14.45 -3.08 -13.06
N ASP A 39 13.15 -3.10 -13.44
CA ASP A 39 12.45 -2.03 -14.19
C ASP A 39 13.14 -1.65 -15.52
N LEU A 40 13.56 -2.68 -16.27
CA LEU A 40 14.36 -2.48 -17.49
C LEU A 40 13.52 -2.05 -18.70
N THR A 41 12.21 -2.23 -18.67
CA THR A 41 11.32 -1.89 -19.79
C THR A 41 10.06 -1.15 -19.33
N TYR A 42 9.53 -0.31 -20.19
CA TYR A 42 8.26 0.38 -19.93
C TYR A 42 7.08 -0.52 -20.30
N CYS A 43 6.46 -1.15 -19.32
CA CYS A 43 5.32 -2.04 -19.51
C CYS A 43 4.35 -1.99 -18.33
N LEU A 44 3.12 -2.45 -18.57
CA LEU A 44 2.20 -2.78 -17.50
C LEU A 44 2.42 -4.24 -17.09
N ILE A 45 2.54 -4.46 -15.79
CA ILE A 45 2.68 -5.79 -15.22
C ILE A 45 1.34 -6.22 -14.65
N GLU A 46 0.95 -7.44 -14.97
CA GLU A 46 -0.16 -8.13 -14.32
C GLU A 46 0.36 -9.47 -13.75
N LEU A 47 0.22 -9.64 -12.44
CA LEU A 47 0.64 -10.86 -11.77
C LEU A 47 -0.40 -11.96 -11.98
N ASP A 48 0.08 -13.19 -12.13
CA ASP A 48 -0.79 -14.36 -12.05
C ASP A 48 -1.41 -14.51 -10.64
N ALA A 49 -2.45 -15.32 -10.53
CA ALA A 49 -3.20 -15.45 -9.28
C ALA A 49 -2.35 -16.00 -8.12
N GLY A 50 -1.39 -16.88 -8.39
CA GLY A 50 -0.48 -17.44 -7.38
C GLY A 50 0.49 -16.38 -6.86
N SER A 51 1.14 -15.67 -7.78
CA SER A 51 2.05 -14.55 -7.47
C SER A 51 1.33 -13.43 -6.73
N LEU A 52 0.10 -13.08 -7.15
CA LEU A 52 -0.68 -12.06 -6.44
C LEU A 52 -1.01 -12.50 -4.99
N GLN A 53 -1.42 -13.75 -4.80
CA GLN A 53 -1.70 -14.24 -3.44
C GLN A 53 -0.42 -14.28 -2.58
N PHE A 54 0.70 -14.73 -3.15
CA PHE A 54 1.98 -14.72 -2.46
C PHE A 54 2.38 -13.30 -2.04
N LEU A 55 2.20 -12.32 -2.93
CA LEU A 55 2.48 -10.91 -2.65
C LEU A 55 1.64 -10.39 -1.47
N LEU A 56 0.33 -10.68 -1.47
CA LEU A 56 -0.58 -10.29 -0.39
C LEU A 56 -0.13 -10.83 0.98
N ASP A 57 0.49 -12.00 0.98
CA ASP A 57 0.91 -12.67 2.22
C ASP A 57 2.34 -12.35 2.65
N ASN A 58 3.18 -11.76 1.78
CA ASN A 58 4.61 -11.68 2.02
C ASN A 58 5.29 -10.36 1.66
N ILE A 59 4.56 -9.29 1.31
CA ILE A 59 5.17 -8.01 0.87
C ILE A 59 6.17 -7.43 1.91
N ASP A 60 5.88 -7.63 3.19
CA ASP A 60 6.73 -7.23 4.30
C ASP A 60 8.05 -8.00 4.40
N LYS A 61 8.18 -9.10 3.66
CA LYS A 61 9.35 -10.00 3.68
C LYS A 61 10.30 -9.79 2.50
N PHE A 62 9.92 -8.97 1.52
CA PHE A 62 10.78 -8.69 0.37
C PHE A 62 12.03 -7.92 0.81
N ALA A 63 13.20 -8.52 0.56
CA ALA A 63 14.48 -7.96 0.97
C ALA A 63 14.94 -6.83 0.06
N ASP A 64 14.71 -6.98 -1.25
CA ASP A 64 15.13 -6.03 -2.26
C ASP A 64 14.14 -4.85 -2.34
N PRO A 65 14.57 -3.59 -2.07
CA PRO A 65 13.72 -2.41 -2.16
C PRO A 65 13.19 -2.15 -3.57
N MET A 66 13.95 -2.48 -4.63
CA MET A 66 13.52 -2.29 -6.01
C MET A 66 12.39 -3.26 -6.35
N ALA A 67 12.57 -4.55 -6.09
CA ALA A 67 11.54 -5.56 -6.30
C ALA A 67 10.27 -5.22 -5.50
N ARG A 68 10.42 -4.77 -4.24
CA ARG A 68 9.29 -4.34 -3.41
C ARG A 68 8.57 -3.13 -4.00
N THR A 69 9.32 -2.13 -4.53
CA THR A 69 8.75 -0.95 -5.19
C THR A 69 7.98 -1.32 -6.45
N LEU A 70 8.49 -2.25 -7.25
CA LEU A 70 7.78 -2.78 -8.43
C LEU A 70 6.50 -3.51 -8.03
N CYS A 71 6.54 -4.32 -6.97
CA CYS A 71 5.35 -4.97 -6.42
C CYS A 71 4.27 -3.96 -6.01
N TRP A 72 4.64 -2.86 -5.33
CA TRP A 72 3.72 -1.79 -4.99
C TRP A 72 3.10 -1.15 -6.22
N SER A 73 3.91 -0.82 -7.22
CA SER A 73 3.45 -0.20 -8.47
C SER A 73 2.52 -1.15 -9.23
N THR A 74 2.89 -2.41 -9.36
CA THR A 74 2.09 -3.44 -10.02
C THR A 74 0.73 -3.61 -9.35
N ALA A 75 0.69 -3.76 -8.03
CA ALA A 75 -0.56 -3.90 -7.27
C ALA A 75 -1.48 -2.68 -7.43
N TRP A 76 -0.90 -1.48 -7.48
CA TRP A 76 -1.65 -0.26 -7.73
C TRP A 76 -2.23 -0.20 -9.14
N GLU A 77 -1.44 -0.51 -10.18
CA GLU A 77 -1.93 -0.54 -11.57
C GLU A 77 -3.01 -1.60 -11.77
N MET A 78 -2.84 -2.79 -11.20
CA MET A 78 -3.87 -3.84 -11.20
C MET A 78 -5.17 -3.37 -10.50
N THR A 79 -5.06 -2.59 -9.42
CA THR A 79 -6.22 -2.01 -8.73
C THR A 79 -6.94 -1.00 -9.62
N ARG A 80 -6.20 -0.12 -10.30
CA ARG A 80 -6.76 0.86 -11.24
C ARG A 80 -7.40 0.21 -12.47
N ALA A 81 -6.81 -0.87 -12.96
CA ALA A 81 -7.33 -1.65 -14.07
C ALA A 81 -8.56 -2.51 -13.70
N GLY A 82 -8.82 -2.71 -12.39
CA GLY A 82 -9.92 -3.54 -11.89
C GLY A 82 -9.61 -5.03 -11.87
N THR A 83 -8.36 -5.44 -12.09
CA THR A 83 -7.90 -6.83 -12.01
C THR A 83 -7.52 -7.23 -10.59
N MET A 84 -7.29 -6.25 -9.71
CA MET A 84 -7.13 -6.44 -8.26
C MET A 84 -8.21 -5.67 -7.50
N ARG A 85 -8.82 -6.28 -6.48
CA ARG A 85 -9.83 -5.60 -5.67
C ARG A 85 -9.19 -4.52 -4.79
N ALA A 86 -9.80 -3.35 -4.72
CA ALA A 86 -9.30 -2.24 -3.91
C ALA A 86 -9.10 -2.60 -2.43
N ARG A 87 -9.97 -3.43 -1.86
CA ARG A 87 -9.80 -3.90 -0.47
C ARG A 87 -8.53 -4.73 -0.28
N ASP A 88 -8.14 -5.54 -1.27
CA ASP A 88 -6.95 -6.37 -1.20
C ASP A 88 -5.68 -5.49 -1.30
N PHE A 89 -5.72 -4.45 -2.14
CA PHE A 89 -4.66 -3.43 -2.18
C PHE A 89 -4.52 -2.68 -0.85
N ILE A 90 -5.63 -2.26 -0.25
CA ILE A 90 -5.62 -1.59 1.06
C ILE A 90 -5.06 -2.52 2.14
N GLN A 91 -5.41 -3.81 2.11
CA GLN A 91 -4.87 -4.82 3.02
C GLN A 91 -3.37 -5.01 2.81
N LEU A 92 -2.91 -5.07 1.56
CA LEU A 92 -1.49 -5.16 1.20
C LEU A 92 -0.71 -3.98 1.79
N VAL A 93 -1.20 -2.74 1.60
CA VAL A 93 -0.56 -1.54 2.15
C VAL A 93 -0.58 -1.55 3.67
N ALA A 94 -1.71 -1.83 4.30
CA ALA A 94 -1.82 -1.87 5.77
C ALA A 94 -0.84 -2.89 6.39
N ARG A 95 -0.62 -4.03 5.72
CA ARG A 95 0.33 -5.03 6.17
C ARG A 95 1.79 -4.62 5.96
N GLY A 96 2.11 -4.11 4.77
CA GLY A 96 3.51 -3.94 4.34
C GLY A 96 4.11 -2.57 4.65
N MET A 97 3.29 -1.53 4.88
CA MET A 97 3.78 -0.18 5.06
C MET A 97 4.74 -0.01 6.24
N GLN A 98 4.63 -0.84 7.27
CA GLN A 98 5.53 -0.77 8.43
C GLN A 98 6.94 -1.29 8.10
N ALA A 99 7.06 -2.21 7.14
CA ALA A 99 8.33 -2.74 6.67
C ALA A 99 8.97 -1.89 5.55
N GLU A 100 8.24 -0.90 5.00
CA GLU A 100 8.78 -0.04 3.96
C GLU A 100 9.81 0.94 4.54
N THR A 101 11.02 0.93 3.98
CA THR A 101 12.15 1.76 4.45
C THR A 101 12.31 3.03 3.63
N GLU A 102 11.85 3.03 2.39
CA GLU A 102 11.95 4.17 1.49
C GLU A 102 10.78 5.14 1.72
N LEU A 103 11.03 6.28 2.34
CA LEU A 103 9.99 7.24 2.73
C LEU A 103 9.17 7.77 1.55
N ALA A 104 9.80 7.97 0.40
CA ALA A 104 9.08 8.39 -0.82
C ALA A 104 8.12 7.32 -1.33
N VAL A 105 8.50 6.05 -1.19
CA VAL A 105 7.62 4.90 -1.52
C VAL A 105 6.49 4.82 -0.50
N LEU A 106 6.79 4.95 0.80
CA LEU A 106 5.79 4.96 1.86
C LEU A 106 4.74 6.05 1.63
N GLU A 107 5.15 7.29 1.35
CA GLU A 107 4.23 8.40 1.07
C GLU A 107 3.33 8.07 -0.12
N ARG A 108 3.89 7.54 -1.19
CA ARG A 108 3.15 7.16 -2.39
C ARG A 108 2.12 6.07 -2.13
N ILE A 109 2.50 4.95 -1.50
CA ILE A 109 1.57 3.83 -1.26
C ILE A 109 0.44 4.20 -0.31
N VAL A 110 0.71 5.04 0.67
CA VAL A 110 -0.30 5.56 1.61
C VAL A 110 -1.30 6.47 0.89
N LEU A 111 -0.82 7.33 -0.02
CA LEU A 111 -1.68 8.16 -0.86
C LEU A 111 -2.55 7.31 -1.80
N GLN A 112 -1.96 6.28 -2.41
CA GLN A 112 -2.66 5.34 -3.29
C GLN A 112 -3.71 4.54 -2.51
N ALA A 113 -3.40 4.05 -1.30
CA ALA A 113 -4.36 3.34 -0.45
C ALA A 113 -5.53 4.24 -0.02
N SER A 114 -5.26 5.50 0.29
CA SER A 114 -6.31 6.49 0.59
C SER A 114 -7.21 6.74 -0.63
N SER A 115 -6.62 6.81 -1.83
CA SER A 115 -7.35 6.90 -3.09
C SER A 115 -8.16 5.64 -3.39
N ALA A 116 -7.58 4.45 -3.14
CA ALA A 116 -8.28 3.18 -3.29
C ALA A 116 -9.51 3.10 -2.38
N LEU A 117 -9.36 3.51 -1.12
CA LEU A 117 -10.45 3.52 -0.15
C LEU A 117 -11.60 4.44 -0.57
N LYS A 118 -11.26 5.61 -1.11
CA LYS A 118 -12.24 6.64 -1.47
C LYS A 118 -12.94 6.38 -2.81
N ASN A 119 -12.22 5.88 -3.80
CA ASN A 119 -12.65 5.92 -5.19
C ASN A 119 -12.90 4.54 -5.83
N TYR A 120 -12.31 3.46 -5.27
CA TYR A 120 -12.33 2.13 -5.87
C TYR A 120 -12.95 1.05 -4.96
N ALA A 121 -12.97 1.27 -3.65
CA ALA A 121 -13.55 0.31 -2.70
C ALA A 121 -15.09 0.38 -2.69
N ASP A 122 -15.74 -0.74 -2.38
CA ASP A 122 -17.17 -0.75 -2.09
C ASP A 122 -17.48 0.22 -0.94
N PRO A 123 -18.41 1.18 -1.12
CA PRO A 123 -18.69 2.21 -0.11
C PRO A 123 -19.13 1.64 1.24
N ARG A 124 -19.86 0.50 1.26
CA ARG A 124 -20.32 -0.14 2.49
C ARG A 124 -19.14 -0.73 3.27
N TRP A 125 -18.23 -1.39 2.55
CA TRP A 125 -17.02 -1.91 3.15
C TRP A 125 -16.11 -0.77 3.63
N ALA A 126 -15.89 0.25 2.82
CA ALA A 126 -15.08 1.41 3.16
C ALA A 126 -15.60 2.16 4.39
N ALA A 127 -16.93 2.25 4.55
CA ALA A 127 -17.55 2.89 5.70
C ALA A 127 -17.35 2.13 7.02
N GLN A 128 -17.09 0.84 6.98
CA GLN A 128 -16.93 -0.01 8.16
C GLN A 128 -15.48 -0.40 8.44
N SER A 129 -14.60 -0.28 7.43
CA SER A 129 -13.21 -0.70 7.55
C SER A 129 -12.39 0.31 8.35
N THR A 130 -11.70 -0.15 9.38
CA THR A 130 -10.70 0.62 10.14
C THR A 130 -9.27 0.27 9.72
N LEU A 131 -9.10 -0.71 8.84
CA LEU A 131 -7.82 -1.34 8.54
C LEU A 131 -6.71 -0.34 8.18
N LEU A 132 -6.99 0.58 7.24
CA LEU A 132 -6.01 1.60 6.84
C LEU A 132 -5.78 2.62 7.96
N ALA A 133 -6.83 3.00 8.71
CA ALA A 133 -6.72 3.94 9.81
C ALA A 133 -5.88 3.36 10.95
N ASP A 134 -6.04 2.09 11.28
CA ASP A 134 -5.25 1.40 12.30
C ASP A 134 -3.77 1.34 11.89
N ALA A 135 -3.46 0.94 10.64
CA ALA A 135 -2.09 0.88 10.15
C ALA A 135 -1.42 2.27 10.10
N LEU A 136 -2.16 3.30 9.69
CA LEU A 136 -1.66 4.68 9.70
C LEU A 136 -1.43 5.20 11.10
N LEU A 137 -2.31 4.87 12.05
CA LEU A 137 -2.15 5.25 13.45
C LEU A 137 -0.90 4.63 14.08
N ASP A 138 -0.62 3.36 13.76
CA ASP A 138 0.62 2.69 14.19
C ASP A 138 1.86 3.37 13.59
N GLY A 139 1.84 3.69 12.30
CA GLY A 139 2.91 4.43 11.65
C GLY A 139 3.09 5.85 12.18
N ALA A 140 1.98 6.53 12.55
CA ALA A 140 2.00 7.86 13.12
C ALA A 140 2.63 7.90 14.54
N ARG A 141 2.62 6.78 15.25
CA ARG A 141 3.27 6.59 16.56
C ARG A 141 4.73 6.14 16.46
N SER A 142 5.26 6.03 15.25
CA SER A 142 6.65 5.64 15.03
C SER A 142 7.64 6.61 15.70
N SER A 143 8.78 6.09 16.14
CA SER A 143 9.91 6.91 16.59
C SER A 143 10.63 7.62 15.44
N ASP A 144 10.43 7.18 14.19
CA ASP A 144 10.91 7.87 13.01
C ASP A 144 9.99 9.06 12.72
N ALA A 145 10.55 10.26 12.87
CA ALA A 145 9.80 11.51 12.74
C ALA A 145 9.19 11.72 11.35
N GLN A 146 9.91 11.31 10.28
CA GLN A 146 9.42 11.47 8.91
C GLN A 146 8.24 10.52 8.64
N ARG A 147 8.36 9.27 9.04
CA ARG A 147 7.28 8.29 8.98
C ARG A 147 6.05 8.77 9.77
N SER A 148 6.26 9.26 10.99
CA SER A 148 5.21 9.78 11.84
C SER A 148 4.46 10.91 11.15
N ILE A 149 5.16 11.86 10.53
CA ILE A 149 4.56 12.98 9.79
C ILE A 149 3.71 12.46 8.60
N ILE A 150 4.27 11.60 7.76
CA ILE A 150 3.57 11.02 6.59
C ILE A 150 2.28 10.34 7.02
N CYS A 151 2.37 9.46 8.02
CA CYS A 151 1.23 8.69 8.49
C CYS A 151 0.18 9.56 9.19
N THR A 152 0.60 10.56 9.98
CA THR A 152 -0.33 11.52 10.62
C THR A 152 -1.09 12.34 9.60
N GLN A 153 -0.41 12.85 8.56
CA GLN A 153 -1.05 13.62 7.49
C GLN A 153 -2.02 12.78 6.67
N ALA A 154 -1.70 11.52 6.43
CA ALA A 154 -2.58 10.60 5.72
C ALA A 154 -3.80 10.20 6.58
N LEU A 155 -3.59 9.91 7.86
CA LEU A 155 -4.64 9.60 8.82
C LEU A 155 -5.67 10.73 8.90
N ALA A 156 -5.22 11.99 8.87
CA ALA A 156 -6.09 13.17 8.89
C ALA A 156 -6.99 13.30 7.63
N LYS A 157 -6.75 12.55 6.56
CA LYS A 157 -7.50 12.62 5.30
C LYS A 157 -8.51 11.49 5.09
N ILE A 158 -8.58 10.54 6.01
CA ILE A 158 -9.50 9.40 5.94
C ILE A 158 -10.51 9.43 7.08
N ARG A 159 -11.48 8.51 7.05
CA ARG A 159 -12.43 8.38 8.16
C ARG A 159 -11.73 7.92 9.42
N LEU A 160 -12.02 8.59 10.53
CA LEU A 160 -11.39 8.36 11.82
C LEU A 160 -12.29 7.52 12.74
N HIS A 161 -11.72 6.51 13.37
CA HIS A 161 -12.29 5.85 14.56
C HIS A 161 -11.83 6.56 15.85
N ASP A 162 -12.35 6.18 17.01
CA ASP A 162 -12.13 6.89 18.27
C ASP A 162 -10.65 7.08 18.62
N SER A 163 -9.86 6.00 18.56
CA SER A 163 -8.42 6.07 18.89
C SER A 163 -7.63 6.97 17.95
N ALA A 164 -8.01 7.05 16.67
CA ALA A 164 -7.40 7.97 15.72
C ALA A 164 -7.78 9.43 16.01
N ARG A 165 -9.04 9.68 16.42
CA ARG A 165 -9.48 11.01 16.87
C ARG A 165 -8.73 11.46 18.12
N ASP A 166 -8.55 10.58 19.10
CA ASP A 166 -7.82 10.89 20.33
C ASP A 166 -6.35 11.20 20.04
N TYR A 167 -5.72 10.42 19.16
CA TYR A 167 -4.36 10.72 18.69
C TYR A 167 -4.26 12.11 18.05
N LEU A 168 -5.16 12.45 17.12
CA LEU A 168 -5.16 13.75 16.45
C LEU A 168 -5.48 14.92 17.39
N ARG A 169 -6.28 14.71 18.44
CA ARG A 169 -6.45 15.73 19.51
C ARG A 169 -5.12 16.00 20.22
N GLY A 170 -4.38 14.96 20.56
CA GLY A 170 -3.04 15.10 21.13
C GLY A 170 -2.08 15.85 20.20
N VAL A 171 -2.10 15.55 18.89
CA VAL A 171 -1.30 16.29 17.90
C VAL A 171 -1.68 17.77 17.84
N LEU A 172 -2.98 18.08 17.85
CA LEU A 172 -3.47 19.47 17.85
C LEU A 172 -3.01 20.26 19.08
N GLU A 173 -2.98 19.62 20.25
CA GLU A 173 -2.66 20.25 21.52
C GLU A 173 -1.16 20.39 21.75
N SER A 174 -0.35 19.43 21.33
CA SER A 174 1.06 19.33 21.76
C SER A 174 2.09 19.41 20.62
N SER A 175 1.70 19.29 19.34
CA SER A 175 2.67 19.36 18.24
C SER A 175 3.20 20.79 18.05
N GLU A 176 4.50 20.92 17.84
CA GLU A 176 5.13 22.19 17.43
C GLU A 176 4.97 22.47 15.94
N ASP A 177 4.69 21.42 15.13
CA ASP A 177 4.50 21.55 13.67
C ASP A 177 3.11 22.11 13.37
N ALA A 178 3.09 23.34 12.84
CA ALA A 178 1.86 24.03 12.47
C ALA A 178 1.05 23.31 11.38
N GLY A 179 1.72 22.62 10.44
CA GLY A 179 1.07 21.86 9.36
C GLY A 179 0.35 20.63 9.90
N LEU A 180 0.97 19.89 10.83
CA LEU A 180 0.33 18.78 11.52
C LEU A 180 -0.86 19.23 12.37
N ARG A 181 -0.70 20.31 13.11
CA ARG A 181 -1.80 20.89 13.90
C ARG A 181 -2.98 21.29 13.01
N TRP A 182 -2.70 21.91 11.88
CA TRP A 182 -3.75 22.29 10.92
C TRP A 182 -4.45 21.07 10.31
N SER A 183 -3.69 20.03 9.94
CA SER A 183 -4.24 18.78 9.44
C SER A 183 -5.13 18.08 10.46
N ALA A 184 -4.70 18.05 11.72
CA ALA A 184 -5.47 17.48 12.83
C ALA A 184 -6.76 18.27 13.08
N LEU A 185 -6.69 19.60 13.10
CA LEU A 185 -7.85 20.48 13.29
C LEU A 185 -8.89 20.26 12.18
N ALA A 186 -8.45 20.24 10.92
CA ALA A 186 -9.34 20.04 9.77
C ALA A 186 -10.05 18.66 9.83
N ALA A 187 -9.31 17.61 10.18
CA ALA A 187 -9.86 16.26 10.31
C ALA A 187 -10.89 16.16 11.46
N LEU A 188 -10.59 16.74 12.61
CA LEU A 188 -11.49 16.73 13.77
C LEU A 188 -12.75 17.58 13.53
N ALA A 189 -12.62 18.73 12.87
CA ALA A 189 -13.76 19.56 12.49
C ALA A 189 -14.69 18.84 11.51
N ALA A 190 -14.13 18.13 10.51
CA ALA A 190 -14.92 17.31 9.58
C ALA A 190 -15.73 16.23 10.33
N CYS A 191 -15.16 15.57 11.33
CA CYS A 191 -15.89 14.59 12.14
C CYS A 191 -17.08 15.18 12.88
N LEU A 192 -16.98 16.41 13.38
CA LEU A 192 -18.07 17.07 14.11
C LEU A 192 -19.23 17.46 13.21
N LEU A 193 -18.95 17.87 11.98
CA LEU A 193 -19.98 18.24 11.00
C LEU A 193 -20.83 17.05 10.56
N TYR A 194 -20.24 15.86 10.47
CA TYR A 194 -20.96 14.64 10.08
C TYR A 194 -21.77 13.98 11.21
N THR A 195 -21.54 14.35 12.48
CA THR A 195 -22.28 13.81 13.62
C THR A 195 -23.52 14.63 13.98
N SER A 196 -23.72 15.80 13.37
CA SER A 196 -24.86 16.70 13.66
C SER A 196 -26.10 16.41 12.80
N ASP A 197 -26.01 15.54 11.78
CA ASP A 197 -27.09 15.19 10.85
C ASP A 197 -27.64 13.76 11.05
N ALA A 198 -27.44 13.12 12.21
CA ALA A 198 -27.93 11.78 12.54
C ALA A 198 -29.01 11.82 13.60
#